data_c283d260b59806f9659b05a8c0138040
#
_entry.id   c283d260b59806f9659b05a8c0138040
#
_cell.length_a   1.000
_cell.length_b   1.000
_cell.length_c   1.000
_cell.angle_alpha   90.00
_cell.angle_beta   90.00
_cell.angle_gamma   90.00
#
_symmetry.space_group_name_H-M   'P 1'
#
loop_
_entity.id
_entity.type
_entity.pdbx_description
1 polymer ?
#
loop_
_entity_poly.entity_id
_entity_poly.type
_entity_poly.pdbx_seq_one_letter_code
_entity_poly.pdbx_strand_id
1 'polypeptide(L)'
;MQEESFKRTEISELGEFKLIKLLTSEFAKLQNSTIKGIGDDAAVIDVANACTLISTDLLIEGIHFDLTYTPLKHLGYKSIIVNLSDIYAMNAIPTQVTVSIAVSNRFSVEAIEEIYEGIRTACDFYKVDLVGGDTTSSPKGLVISVTAIGRQIKEKIVYRSGANSGDQIFVTGEIGAAYLGLQLLEREKLIFLENPKIPIDLEDQKFCVGKFLKPEAARTAIFQFAQSDIIPTSMIDLSDGLSSDLLHICEQSNQGALIFEENVPINTEAQLLAIKFNLDPITAALNGGEDYELLFTANDTDSEKLRFLPGFYHIGEIVDPNLGVKLRSNSGKFHPITAQGWNHF
;
A
#
# COMPACT_ATOMS: atom_id res chain seq x y z
N MET A 1 25.94 -31.70 15.05
CA MET A 1 25.13 -30.52 14.85
C MET A 1 24.44 -30.26 16.16
N GLN A 2 24.83 -29.17 16.85
CA GLN A 2 24.10 -28.71 18.02
C GLN A 2 22.78 -28.15 17.53
N GLU A 3 21.67 -28.68 18.00
CA GLU A 3 20.35 -28.04 17.86
C GLU A 3 20.45 -26.70 18.60
N GLU A 4 20.45 -25.61 17.85
CA GLU A 4 20.17 -24.28 18.43
C GLU A 4 18.73 -24.36 18.95
N SER A 5 18.58 -24.47 20.23
CA SER A 5 17.27 -24.35 20.89
C SER A 5 16.78 -22.93 20.68
N PHE A 6 15.82 -22.72 19.76
CA PHE A 6 15.13 -21.46 19.64
C PHE A 6 14.52 -21.10 21.00
N LYS A 7 15.04 -20.05 21.61
CA LYS A 7 14.51 -19.53 22.85
C LYS A 7 13.14 -18.92 22.57
N ARG A 8 12.10 -19.47 23.19
CA ARG A 8 10.75 -18.90 23.20
C ARG A 8 10.53 -18.21 24.53
N THR A 9 10.18 -16.93 24.50
CA THR A 9 9.81 -16.12 25.67
C THR A 9 8.32 -15.81 25.59
N GLU A 10 7.56 -16.13 26.64
CA GLU A 10 6.14 -15.82 26.69
C GLU A 10 5.93 -14.33 27.00
N ILE A 11 4.98 -13.69 26.31
CA ILE A 11 4.69 -12.25 26.48
C ILE A 11 4.32 -11.92 27.94
N SER A 12 3.61 -12.85 28.60
CA SER A 12 3.24 -12.71 30.01
C SER A 12 4.41 -12.57 30.97
N GLU A 13 5.62 -13.04 30.60
CA GLU A 13 6.84 -12.88 31.41
C GLU A 13 7.35 -11.44 31.43
N LEU A 14 7.12 -10.69 30.35
CA LEU A 14 7.54 -9.29 30.23
C LEU A 14 6.48 -8.31 30.75
N GLY A 15 5.20 -8.57 30.47
CA GLY A 15 4.13 -7.61 30.64
C GLY A 15 4.22 -6.44 29.64
N GLU A 16 3.20 -5.59 29.61
CA GLU A 16 3.00 -4.56 28.57
C GLU A 16 4.16 -3.56 28.48
N PHE A 17 4.47 -2.84 29.56
CA PHE A 17 5.45 -1.74 29.51
C PHE A 17 6.88 -2.19 29.20
N LYS A 18 7.29 -3.38 29.66
CA LYS A 18 8.62 -3.91 29.33
C LYS A 18 8.69 -4.37 27.88
N LEU A 19 7.61 -4.96 27.35
CA LEU A 19 7.51 -5.35 25.94
C LEU A 19 7.60 -4.11 25.04
N ILE A 20 6.82 -3.05 25.31
CA ILE A 20 6.87 -1.80 24.56
C ILE A 20 8.30 -1.24 24.56
N LYS A 21 8.95 -1.16 25.73
CA LYS A 21 10.32 -0.67 25.83
C LYS A 21 11.30 -1.52 25.03
N LEU A 22 11.20 -2.83 25.06
CA LEU A 22 12.04 -3.74 24.29
C LEU A 22 11.88 -3.48 22.78
N LEU A 23 10.64 -3.48 22.30
CA LEU A 23 10.32 -3.35 20.86
C LEU A 23 10.68 -1.97 20.28
N THR A 24 10.65 -0.92 21.09
CA THR A 24 10.83 0.45 20.61
C THR A 24 12.20 1.07 20.92
N SER A 25 13.06 0.36 21.64
CA SER A 25 14.39 0.87 22.09
C SER A 25 15.33 1.26 20.93
N GLU A 26 15.17 0.65 19.76
CA GLU A 26 16.04 0.88 18.60
C GLU A 26 15.45 1.91 17.59
N PHE A 27 14.28 2.48 17.86
CA PHE A 27 13.70 3.48 16.97
C PHE A 27 14.35 4.85 17.21
N ALA A 28 15.07 5.33 16.18
CA ALA A 28 15.68 6.66 16.21
C ALA A 28 14.62 7.73 15.89
N LYS A 29 14.78 8.89 16.50
CA LYS A 29 14.02 10.09 16.13
C LYS A 29 14.59 10.68 14.84
N LEU A 30 13.85 10.57 13.74
CA LEU A 30 14.30 10.96 12.40
C LEU A 30 13.79 12.35 11.96
N GLN A 31 12.70 12.84 12.57
CA GLN A 31 12.03 14.07 12.17
C GLN A 31 12.25 15.19 13.21
N ASN A 32 12.63 16.38 12.74
CA ASN A 32 12.81 17.54 13.62
C ASN A 32 11.49 18.03 14.23
N SER A 33 10.34 17.70 13.62
CA SER A 33 9.02 18.04 14.13
C SER A 33 8.57 17.18 15.31
N THR A 34 9.21 16.05 15.59
CA THR A 34 8.92 15.23 16.77
C THR A 34 9.57 15.86 17.99
N ILE A 35 8.80 16.48 18.90
CA ILE A 35 9.30 17.01 20.17
C ILE A 35 9.40 15.88 21.19
N LYS A 36 8.33 15.14 21.38
CA LYS A 36 8.22 13.99 22.29
C LYS A 36 7.61 12.82 21.51
N GLY A 37 8.25 11.65 21.58
CA GLY A 37 7.77 10.41 21.00
C GLY A 37 7.30 9.42 22.07
N ILE A 38 7.67 8.14 21.90
CA ILE A 38 7.25 7.03 22.77
C ILE A 38 7.70 7.25 24.20
N GLY A 39 6.87 6.85 25.18
CA GLY A 39 7.17 6.85 26.61
C GLY A 39 6.51 7.95 27.43
N ASP A 40 5.40 8.49 26.92
CA ASP A 40 4.50 9.40 27.62
C ASP A 40 3.06 9.15 27.14
N ASP A 41 2.04 9.79 27.76
CA ASP A 41 0.62 9.61 27.44
C ASP A 41 0.31 10.02 25.99
N ALA A 42 1.00 11.02 25.43
CA ALA A 42 0.83 11.48 24.07
C ALA A 42 2.15 11.86 23.39
N ALA A 43 2.21 11.70 22.08
CA ALA A 43 3.26 12.27 21.25
C ALA A 43 3.03 13.77 21.05
N VAL A 44 4.14 14.56 21.01
CA VAL A 44 4.11 16.00 20.75
C VAL A 44 4.84 16.30 19.46
N ILE A 45 4.10 16.86 18.48
CA ILE A 45 4.57 17.15 17.12
C ILE A 45 4.42 18.65 16.86
N ASP A 46 5.49 19.34 16.47
CA ASP A 46 5.46 20.75 16.07
C ASP A 46 4.80 20.90 14.70
N VAL A 47 3.81 21.80 14.60
CA VAL A 47 2.99 22.03 13.40
C VAL A 47 3.12 23.50 13.01
N ALA A 48 4.16 23.84 12.26
CA ALA A 48 4.35 25.19 11.74
C ALA A 48 3.96 25.28 10.27
N ASN A 49 3.11 26.24 9.90
CA ASN A 49 2.81 26.71 8.51
C ASN A 49 2.45 25.64 7.47
N ALA A 50 1.95 24.47 7.87
CA ALA A 50 1.52 23.39 6.96
C ALA A 50 0.24 22.73 7.48
N CYS A 51 -0.50 22.07 6.58
CA CYS A 51 -1.58 21.18 6.98
C CYS A 51 -1.01 19.84 7.45
N THR A 52 -1.55 19.32 8.54
CA THR A 52 -1.32 17.94 8.99
C THR A 52 -2.35 17.03 8.32
N LEU A 53 -1.90 15.97 7.69
CA LEU A 53 -2.74 14.94 7.09
C LEU A 53 -2.66 13.69 7.96
N ILE A 54 -3.78 13.01 8.17
CA ILE A 54 -3.87 11.83 9.04
C ILE A 54 -4.66 10.77 8.29
N SER A 55 -4.10 9.57 8.19
CA SER A 55 -4.79 8.36 7.71
C SER A 55 -4.60 7.22 8.69
N THR A 56 -5.51 6.25 8.69
CA THR A 56 -5.42 5.07 9.54
C THR A 56 -6.05 3.86 8.87
N ASP A 57 -5.31 2.74 8.89
CA ASP A 57 -5.76 1.44 8.41
C ASP A 57 -5.65 0.38 9.48
N LEU A 58 -6.41 -0.69 9.26
CA LEU A 58 -6.50 -1.84 10.13
C LEU A 58 -6.21 -3.11 9.34
N LEU A 59 -5.20 -3.87 9.75
CA LEU A 59 -4.87 -5.18 9.20
C LEU A 59 -5.33 -6.27 10.17
N ILE A 60 -6.18 -7.18 9.69
CA ILE A 60 -6.78 -8.27 10.48
C ILE A 60 -6.37 -9.60 9.88
N GLU A 61 -5.85 -10.50 10.72
CA GLU A 61 -5.52 -11.87 10.33
C GLU A 61 -6.74 -12.62 9.79
N GLY A 62 -6.55 -13.30 8.65
CA GLY A 62 -7.61 -14.01 7.95
C GLY A 62 -8.48 -13.13 7.04
N ILE A 63 -8.28 -11.80 7.06
CA ILE A 63 -8.93 -10.84 6.16
C ILE A 63 -7.89 -10.20 5.22
N HIS A 64 -6.90 -9.52 5.80
CA HIS A 64 -5.89 -8.75 5.05
C HIS A 64 -4.56 -9.51 4.89
N PHE A 65 -4.33 -10.54 5.69
CA PHE A 65 -3.13 -11.38 5.62
C PHE A 65 -3.41 -12.76 6.20
N ASP A 66 -2.63 -13.75 5.76
CA ASP A 66 -2.64 -15.10 6.30
C ASP A 66 -1.22 -15.51 6.73
N LEU A 67 -1.09 -15.91 7.98
CA LEU A 67 0.21 -16.29 8.57
C LEU A 67 0.77 -17.61 8.04
N THR A 68 0.03 -18.35 7.23
CA THR A 68 0.53 -19.56 6.57
C THR A 68 1.61 -19.22 5.54
N TYR A 69 1.50 -18.06 4.89
CA TYR A 69 2.44 -17.62 3.84
C TYR A 69 2.99 -16.21 4.04
N THR A 70 2.49 -15.44 5.01
CA THR A 70 2.97 -14.07 5.24
C THR A 70 4.06 -14.05 6.31
N PRO A 71 5.35 -13.79 5.97
CA PRO A 71 6.40 -13.62 6.96
C PRO A 71 6.11 -12.42 7.86
N LEU A 72 6.31 -12.59 9.17
CA LEU A 72 5.99 -11.55 10.16
C LEU A 72 6.71 -10.22 9.91
N LYS A 73 7.96 -10.29 9.47
CA LYS A 73 8.73 -9.10 9.10
C LYS A 73 8.13 -8.36 7.88
N HIS A 74 7.65 -9.09 6.87
CA HIS A 74 6.96 -8.48 5.73
C HIS A 74 5.63 -7.89 6.14
N LEU A 75 4.88 -8.55 7.02
CA LEU A 75 3.63 -8.04 7.57
C LEU A 75 3.84 -6.70 8.29
N GLY A 76 4.86 -6.63 9.17
CA GLY A 76 5.22 -5.39 9.84
C GLY A 76 5.60 -4.27 8.86
N TYR A 77 6.37 -4.60 7.82
CA TYR A 77 6.71 -3.64 6.76
C TYR A 77 5.46 -3.15 6.02
N LYS A 78 4.63 -4.08 5.52
CA LYS A 78 3.39 -3.79 4.79
C LYS A 78 2.43 -2.93 5.61
N SER A 79 2.30 -3.19 6.92
CA SER A 79 1.40 -2.41 7.79
C SER A 79 1.72 -0.91 7.83
N ILE A 80 2.98 -0.55 7.64
CA ILE A 80 3.40 0.85 7.50
C ILE A 80 3.10 1.36 6.09
N ILE A 81 3.43 0.57 5.05
CA ILE A 81 3.31 1.00 3.66
C ILE A 81 1.88 1.36 3.27
N VAL A 82 0.90 0.57 3.65
CA VAL A 82 -0.51 0.83 3.31
C VAL A 82 -0.94 2.22 3.78
N ASN A 83 -0.54 2.62 4.99
CA ASN A 83 -0.85 3.94 5.54
C ASN A 83 -0.02 5.09 4.94
N LEU A 84 1.25 4.83 4.57
CA LEU A 84 2.06 5.84 3.91
C LEU A 84 1.56 6.12 2.49
N SER A 85 0.97 5.12 1.84
CA SER A 85 0.35 5.23 0.52
C SER A 85 -0.72 6.32 0.49
N ASP A 86 -1.64 6.33 1.47
CA ASP A 86 -2.67 7.36 1.61
C ASP A 86 -2.10 8.78 1.73
N ILE A 87 -1.03 8.92 2.52
CA ILE A 87 -0.37 10.22 2.70
C ILE A 87 0.25 10.68 1.38
N TYR A 88 0.93 9.78 0.66
CA TYR A 88 1.48 10.09 -0.64
C TYR A 88 0.39 10.38 -1.69
N ALA A 89 -0.76 9.67 -1.64
CA ALA A 89 -1.91 9.92 -2.50
C ALA A 89 -2.50 11.33 -2.36
N MET A 90 -2.20 12.02 -1.28
CA MET A 90 -2.55 13.43 -1.09
C MET A 90 -1.40 14.40 -1.39
N ASN A 91 -0.37 13.95 -2.14
CA ASN A 91 0.85 14.71 -2.45
C ASN A 91 1.58 15.23 -1.20
N ALA A 92 1.48 14.51 -0.09
CA ALA A 92 2.05 14.90 1.19
C ALA A 92 3.24 14.02 1.58
N ILE A 93 4.03 14.49 2.53
CA ILE A 93 5.18 13.76 3.05
C ILE A 93 4.81 13.18 4.42
N PRO A 94 4.78 11.85 4.59
CA PRO A 94 4.58 11.24 5.88
C PRO A 94 5.77 11.54 6.81
N THR A 95 5.48 11.75 8.08
CA THR A 95 6.49 12.16 9.08
C THR A 95 6.47 11.31 10.34
N GLN A 96 5.31 10.92 10.82
CA GLN A 96 5.15 10.08 12.02
C GLN A 96 4.12 8.98 11.79
N VAL A 97 4.25 7.90 12.56
CA VAL A 97 3.24 6.83 12.66
C VAL A 97 3.01 6.45 14.12
N THR A 98 1.81 5.98 14.43
CA THR A 98 1.52 5.20 15.64
C THR A 98 1.09 3.79 15.24
N VAL A 99 1.42 2.79 16.06
CA VAL A 99 1.09 1.38 15.81
C VAL A 99 0.39 0.79 17.02
N SER A 100 -0.86 0.38 16.84
CA SER A 100 -1.60 -0.38 17.85
C SER A 100 -1.67 -1.84 17.42
N ILE A 101 -1.39 -2.76 18.35
CA ILE A 101 -1.35 -4.20 18.10
C ILE A 101 -2.18 -4.97 19.12
N ALA A 102 -3.07 -5.85 18.63
CA ALA A 102 -3.79 -6.79 19.46
C ALA A 102 -3.33 -8.21 19.13
N VAL A 103 -2.77 -8.92 20.10
CA VAL A 103 -2.12 -10.21 19.90
C VAL A 103 -2.80 -11.32 20.71
N SER A 104 -2.96 -12.50 20.12
CA SER A 104 -3.43 -13.66 20.82
C SER A 104 -2.27 -14.38 21.55
N ASN A 105 -2.61 -15.20 22.52
CA ASN A 105 -1.64 -15.94 23.34
C ASN A 105 -0.78 -16.97 22.58
N ARG A 106 -1.02 -17.19 21.30
CA ARG A 106 -0.19 -18.06 20.45
C ARG A 106 1.10 -17.39 19.96
N PHE A 107 1.21 -16.07 20.07
CA PHE A 107 2.41 -15.34 19.69
C PHE A 107 3.43 -15.31 20.83
N SER A 108 4.69 -15.52 20.49
CA SER A 108 5.81 -15.31 21.41
C SER A 108 6.33 -13.87 21.28
N VAL A 109 7.20 -13.47 22.19
CA VAL A 109 7.89 -12.17 22.13
C VAL A 109 8.71 -12.06 20.85
N GLU A 110 9.43 -13.11 20.47
CA GLU A 110 10.26 -13.16 19.26
C GLU A 110 9.43 -12.94 17.98
N ALA A 111 8.21 -13.51 17.92
CA ALA A 111 7.31 -13.29 16.80
C ALA A 111 6.87 -11.82 16.68
N ILE A 112 6.66 -11.14 17.79
CA ILE A 112 6.32 -9.71 17.80
C ILE A 112 7.56 -8.87 17.46
N GLU A 113 8.75 -9.26 17.92
CA GLU A 113 10.00 -8.60 17.54
C GLU A 113 10.22 -8.64 16.02
N GLU A 114 9.91 -9.76 15.33
CA GLU A 114 9.97 -9.85 13.86
C GLU A 114 9.00 -8.86 13.18
N ILE A 115 7.77 -8.71 13.69
CA ILE A 115 6.83 -7.71 13.16
C ILE A 115 7.42 -6.31 13.31
N TYR A 116 7.92 -5.97 14.50
CA TYR A 116 8.51 -4.67 14.77
C TYR A 116 9.82 -4.42 14.02
N GLU A 117 10.58 -5.45 13.68
CA GLU A 117 11.73 -5.33 12.79
C GLU A 117 11.29 -4.90 11.36
N GLY A 118 10.16 -5.44 10.87
CA GLY A 118 9.54 -5.01 9.62
C GLY A 118 9.08 -3.55 9.68
N ILE A 119 8.37 -3.15 10.74
CA ILE A 119 7.94 -1.78 11.00
C ILE A 119 9.14 -0.85 11.00
N ARG A 120 10.20 -1.17 11.76
CA ARG A 120 11.43 -0.38 11.81
C ARG A 120 12.07 -0.24 10.43
N THR A 121 12.17 -1.33 9.67
CA THR A 121 12.73 -1.30 8.30
C THR A 121 11.99 -0.32 7.41
N ALA A 122 10.65 -0.30 7.46
CA ALA A 122 9.83 0.66 6.71
C ALA A 122 10.04 2.09 7.22
N CYS A 123 10.00 2.31 8.53
CA CYS A 123 10.21 3.62 9.15
C CYS A 123 11.58 4.21 8.78
N ASP A 124 12.64 3.41 8.82
CA ASP A 124 14.00 3.83 8.47
C ASP A 124 14.12 4.18 6.99
N PHE A 125 13.50 3.38 6.10
CA PHE A 125 13.54 3.60 4.65
C PHE A 125 12.76 4.86 4.26
N TYR A 126 11.53 5.01 4.77
CA TYR A 126 10.65 6.15 4.44
C TYR A 126 10.92 7.39 5.27
N LYS A 127 11.79 7.31 6.27
CA LYS A 127 12.15 8.42 7.18
C LYS A 127 10.96 8.94 7.98
N VAL A 128 10.19 8.04 8.55
CA VAL A 128 9.08 8.33 9.46
C VAL A 128 9.40 7.88 10.88
N ASP A 129 8.93 8.63 11.88
CA ASP A 129 9.14 8.30 13.29
C ASP A 129 7.95 7.46 13.80
N LEU A 130 8.24 6.33 14.46
CA LEU A 130 7.26 5.69 15.34
C LEU A 130 7.17 6.47 16.64
N VAL A 131 6.02 7.10 16.90
CA VAL A 131 5.86 8.05 18.03
C VAL A 131 4.93 7.54 19.12
N GLY A 132 4.28 6.40 18.92
CA GLY A 132 3.40 5.80 19.93
C GLY A 132 2.59 4.66 19.38
N GLY A 133 1.61 4.21 20.16
CA GLY A 133 0.72 3.12 19.82
C GLY A 133 0.07 2.54 21.05
N ASP A 134 -0.49 1.34 20.91
CA ASP A 134 -1.13 0.58 21.97
C ASP A 134 -0.83 -0.91 21.82
N THR A 135 -0.85 -1.65 22.92
CA THR A 135 -0.66 -3.10 22.92
C THR A 135 -1.70 -3.76 23.80
N THR A 136 -2.51 -4.64 23.22
CA THR A 136 -3.56 -5.35 23.97
C THR A 136 -3.66 -6.82 23.57
N SER A 137 -4.45 -7.58 24.29
CA SER A 137 -4.72 -8.97 23.98
C SER A 137 -5.85 -9.10 22.96
N SER A 138 -5.75 -10.11 22.09
CA SER A 138 -6.83 -10.54 21.19
C SER A 138 -7.31 -11.94 21.56
N PRO A 139 -8.62 -12.21 21.62
CA PRO A 139 -9.13 -13.56 21.80
C PRO A 139 -8.92 -14.44 20.57
N LYS A 140 -8.73 -13.84 19.39
CA LYS A 140 -8.52 -14.56 18.13
C LYS A 140 -7.61 -13.74 17.21
N GLY A 141 -6.49 -14.34 16.80
CA GLY A 141 -5.65 -13.79 15.76
C GLY A 141 -4.85 -12.56 16.15
N LEU A 142 -4.30 -11.94 15.13
CA LEU A 142 -3.48 -10.75 15.17
C LEU A 142 -4.21 -9.61 14.49
N VAL A 143 -4.21 -8.43 15.12
CA VAL A 143 -4.72 -7.19 14.55
C VAL A 143 -3.64 -6.12 14.67
N ILE A 144 -3.39 -5.40 13.59
CA ILE A 144 -2.44 -4.28 13.55
C ILE A 144 -3.20 -3.06 13.03
N SER A 145 -3.22 -1.98 13.79
CA SER A 145 -3.73 -0.68 13.36
C SER A 145 -2.58 0.32 13.32
N VAL A 146 -2.43 1.00 12.20
CA VAL A 146 -1.43 2.05 12.03
C VAL A 146 -2.13 3.36 11.72
N THR A 147 -1.69 4.45 12.34
CA THR A 147 -2.07 5.79 11.96
C THR A 147 -0.85 6.51 11.44
N ALA A 148 -0.89 7.00 10.20
CA ALA A 148 0.15 7.81 9.60
C ALA A 148 -0.20 9.29 9.68
N ILE A 149 0.82 10.11 9.93
CA ILE A 149 0.73 11.57 9.99
C ILE A 149 1.67 12.14 8.94
N GLY A 150 1.12 12.95 8.03
CA GLY A 150 1.86 13.63 6.98
C GLY A 150 1.70 15.14 7.04
N ARG A 151 2.50 15.83 6.23
CA ARG A 151 2.47 17.29 6.12
C ARG A 151 2.55 17.73 4.67
N GLN A 152 1.76 18.76 4.35
CA GLN A 152 1.84 19.48 3.08
C GLN A 152 1.36 20.92 3.25
N ILE A 153 1.87 21.85 2.46
CA ILE A 153 1.29 23.19 2.37
C ILE A 153 -0.07 23.08 1.66
N LYS A 154 -1.02 23.91 2.08
CA LYS A 154 -2.43 23.81 1.67
C LYS A 154 -2.61 23.78 0.14
N GLU A 155 -1.85 24.61 -0.55
CA GLU A 155 -1.94 24.81 -2.01
C GLU A 155 -1.39 23.64 -2.83
N LYS A 156 -0.64 22.73 -2.20
CA LYS A 156 -0.05 21.55 -2.84
C LYS A 156 -0.75 20.23 -2.45
N ILE A 157 -1.76 20.30 -1.58
CA ILE A 157 -2.55 19.10 -1.26
C ILE A 157 -3.38 18.74 -2.48
N VAL A 158 -3.29 17.47 -2.88
CA VAL A 158 -4.10 16.88 -3.94
C VAL A 158 -5.18 16.00 -3.32
N TYR A 159 -6.36 16.03 -3.92
CA TYR A 159 -7.53 15.28 -3.47
C TYR A 159 -7.97 14.29 -4.55
N ARG A 160 -8.87 13.38 -4.22
CA ARG A 160 -9.55 12.52 -5.19
C ARG A 160 -10.40 13.33 -6.17
N SER A 161 -10.92 14.49 -5.74
CA SER A 161 -11.64 15.45 -6.57
C SER A 161 -10.68 16.44 -7.25
N GLY A 162 -11.09 17.01 -8.39
CA GLY A 162 -10.35 18.07 -9.09
C GLY A 162 -9.95 17.73 -10.52
N ALA A 163 -10.23 16.52 -11.00
CA ALA A 163 -10.04 16.15 -12.39
C ALA A 163 -10.98 16.95 -13.30
N ASN A 164 -10.50 17.36 -14.44
CA ASN A 164 -11.26 18.11 -15.45
C ASN A 164 -11.25 17.37 -16.79
N SER A 165 -12.33 17.51 -17.57
CA SER A 165 -12.37 16.95 -18.92
C SER A 165 -11.20 17.44 -19.76
N GLY A 166 -10.46 16.51 -20.37
CA GLY A 166 -9.21 16.76 -21.10
C GLY A 166 -7.95 16.44 -20.30
N ASP A 167 -8.01 16.35 -18.96
CA ASP A 167 -6.87 15.90 -18.16
C ASP A 167 -6.45 14.48 -18.56
N GLN A 168 -5.15 14.25 -18.57
CA GLN A 168 -4.57 12.94 -18.88
C GLN A 168 -4.45 12.09 -17.62
N ILE A 169 -4.74 10.80 -17.74
CA ILE A 169 -4.72 9.83 -16.61
C ILE A 169 -3.38 9.09 -16.62
N PHE A 170 -2.75 9.04 -15.46
CA PHE A 170 -1.47 8.37 -15.26
C PHE A 170 -1.55 7.40 -14.08
N VAL A 171 -0.71 6.37 -14.12
CA VAL A 171 -0.36 5.55 -12.95
C VAL A 171 1.15 5.56 -12.74
N THR A 172 1.56 5.36 -11.50
CA THR A 172 2.95 5.03 -11.18
C THR A 172 3.15 3.53 -11.24
N GLY A 173 4.36 3.09 -11.57
CA GLY A 173 4.74 1.68 -11.53
C GLY A 173 3.90 0.74 -12.39
N GLU A 174 4.03 -0.55 -12.13
CA GLU A 174 3.30 -1.63 -12.80
C GLU A 174 2.24 -2.20 -11.85
N ILE A 175 1.02 -2.46 -12.35
CA ILE A 175 -0.15 -2.78 -11.56
C ILE A 175 -0.70 -4.19 -11.83
N GLY A 176 -1.51 -4.71 -10.89
CA GLY A 176 -2.14 -6.04 -10.95
C GLY A 176 -1.24 -7.18 -10.47
N ALA A 177 0.02 -6.92 -10.17
CA ALA A 177 0.97 -7.94 -9.75
C ALA A 177 0.71 -8.43 -8.32
N ALA A 178 0.30 -7.55 -7.40
CA ALA A 178 0.01 -7.90 -6.02
C ALA A 178 -1.14 -8.92 -5.93
N TYR A 179 -2.22 -8.69 -6.65
CA TYR A 179 -3.35 -9.62 -6.73
C TYR A 179 -2.92 -11.00 -7.24
N LEU A 180 -2.11 -11.07 -8.30
CA LEU A 180 -1.63 -12.34 -8.84
C LEU A 180 -0.69 -13.05 -7.86
N GLY A 181 0.11 -12.30 -7.11
CA GLY A 181 0.91 -12.83 -6.00
C GLY A 181 0.05 -13.46 -4.91
N LEU A 182 -1.05 -12.80 -4.52
CA LEU A 182 -2.03 -13.35 -3.58
C LEU A 182 -2.65 -14.65 -4.11
N GLN A 183 -3.13 -14.66 -5.36
CA GLN A 183 -3.74 -15.85 -5.96
C GLN A 183 -2.76 -17.04 -5.98
N LEU A 184 -1.49 -16.78 -6.24
CA LEU A 184 -0.46 -17.81 -6.21
C LEU A 184 -0.25 -18.34 -4.79
N LEU A 185 -0.11 -17.47 -3.80
CA LEU A 185 0.10 -17.86 -2.41
C LEU A 185 -1.08 -18.65 -1.84
N GLU A 186 -2.32 -18.25 -2.16
CA GLU A 186 -3.51 -18.99 -1.76
C GLU A 186 -3.56 -20.39 -2.42
N ARG A 187 -3.20 -20.50 -3.70
CA ARG A 187 -3.10 -21.81 -4.36
C ARG A 187 -2.04 -22.69 -3.71
N GLU A 188 -0.85 -22.18 -3.47
CA GLU A 188 0.24 -22.94 -2.85
C GLU A 188 -0.11 -23.36 -1.41
N LYS A 189 -0.80 -22.52 -0.67
CA LYS A 189 -1.34 -22.85 0.65
C LYS A 189 -2.28 -24.06 0.57
N LEU A 190 -3.23 -24.09 -0.36
CA LEU A 190 -4.15 -25.22 -0.53
C LEU A 190 -3.39 -26.51 -0.86
N ILE A 191 -2.41 -26.47 -1.77
CA ILE A 191 -1.56 -27.62 -2.11
C ILE A 191 -0.77 -28.10 -0.87
N PHE A 192 -0.18 -27.17 -0.12
CA PHE A 192 0.57 -27.52 1.10
C PHE A 192 -0.32 -28.18 2.17
N LEU A 193 -1.53 -27.69 2.36
CA LEU A 193 -2.48 -28.27 3.33
C LEU A 193 -2.92 -29.69 2.94
N GLU A 194 -3.06 -29.98 1.63
CA GLU A 194 -3.39 -31.32 1.13
C GLU A 194 -2.18 -32.27 1.21
N ASN A 195 -0.99 -31.79 0.84
CA ASN A 195 0.23 -32.60 0.83
C ASN A 195 1.49 -31.77 1.16
N PRO A 196 1.87 -31.65 2.45
CA PRO A 196 3.04 -30.88 2.88
C PRO A 196 4.40 -31.34 2.31
N LYS A 197 4.44 -32.48 1.60
CA LYS A 197 5.67 -33.01 0.97
C LYS A 197 5.93 -32.44 -0.43
N ILE A 198 4.96 -31.81 -1.03
CA ILE A 198 5.13 -31.14 -2.33
C ILE A 198 5.94 -29.87 -2.07
N PRO A 199 7.12 -29.73 -2.73
CA PRO A 199 7.90 -28.50 -2.59
C PRO A 199 7.16 -27.31 -3.20
N ILE A 200 7.15 -26.20 -2.47
CA ILE A 200 6.65 -24.92 -2.97
C ILE A 200 7.80 -24.27 -3.75
N ASP A 201 7.54 -23.92 -5.00
CA ASP A 201 8.51 -23.21 -5.85
C ASP A 201 7.91 -21.87 -6.32
N LEU A 202 8.48 -20.77 -5.81
CA LEU A 202 8.09 -19.39 -6.11
C LEU A 202 9.20 -18.63 -6.85
N GLU A 203 10.25 -19.33 -7.31
CA GLU A 203 11.44 -18.73 -7.92
C GLU A 203 11.11 -17.86 -9.15
N ASP A 204 10.22 -18.34 -10.01
CA ASP A 204 9.81 -17.66 -11.25
C ASP A 204 8.77 -16.56 -11.04
N GLN A 205 8.26 -16.37 -9.80
CA GLN A 205 7.18 -15.43 -9.46
C GLN A 205 7.55 -14.46 -8.34
N LYS A 206 8.83 -14.17 -8.19
CA LYS A 206 9.36 -13.31 -7.12
C LYS A 206 8.80 -11.89 -7.16
N PHE A 207 8.56 -11.37 -8.34
CA PHE A 207 8.01 -10.02 -8.50
C PHE A 207 6.58 -9.95 -7.97
N CYS A 208 5.69 -10.84 -8.44
CA CYS A 208 4.28 -10.85 -8.01
C CYS A 208 4.13 -11.13 -6.51
N VAL A 209 4.84 -12.15 -6.00
CA VAL A 209 4.85 -12.48 -4.56
C VAL A 209 5.42 -11.33 -3.74
N GLY A 210 6.49 -10.70 -4.23
CA GLY A 210 7.13 -9.56 -3.58
C GLY A 210 6.20 -8.34 -3.49
N LYS A 211 5.48 -8.02 -4.57
CA LYS A 211 4.51 -6.93 -4.61
C LYS A 211 3.39 -7.12 -3.58
N PHE A 212 2.89 -8.34 -3.40
CA PHE A 212 1.86 -8.63 -2.40
C PHE A 212 2.40 -8.61 -0.96
N LEU A 213 3.49 -9.35 -0.69
CA LEU A 213 4.01 -9.53 0.67
C LEU A 213 4.74 -8.31 1.22
N LYS A 214 5.39 -7.55 0.35
CA LYS A 214 6.22 -6.40 0.70
C LYS A 214 6.07 -5.29 -0.35
N PRO A 215 4.90 -4.65 -0.44
CA PRO A 215 4.68 -3.54 -1.35
C PRO A 215 5.58 -2.34 -1.00
N GLU A 216 5.72 -1.43 -1.95
CA GLU A 216 6.42 -0.16 -1.77
C GLU A 216 5.44 0.99 -2.04
N ALA A 217 5.42 2.01 -1.19
CA ALA A 217 4.63 3.21 -1.44
C ALA A 217 5.34 4.14 -2.43
N ALA A 218 4.57 4.87 -3.24
CA ALA A 218 5.06 5.67 -4.37
C ALA A 218 5.81 6.97 -3.98
N ARG A 219 6.71 6.89 -2.98
CA ARG A 219 7.53 8.01 -2.48
C ARG A 219 8.27 8.75 -3.58
N THR A 220 8.86 8.01 -4.52
CA THR A 220 9.67 8.58 -5.60
C THR A 220 8.84 9.52 -6.48
N ALA A 221 7.57 9.18 -6.75
CA ALA A 221 6.67 10.02 -7.54
C ALA A 221 6.47 11.40 -6.91
N ILE A 222 6.25 11.46 -5.59
CA ILE A 222 6.05 12.73 -4.87
C ILE A 222 7.30 13.62 -4.94
N PHE A 223 8.50 13.04 -4.85
CA PHE A 223 9.73 13.80 -5.02
C PHE A 223 9.90 14.30 -6.47
N GLN A 224 9.55 13.48 -7.46
CA GLN A 224 9.59 13.90 -8.88
C GLN A 224 8.57 15.01 -9.17
N PHE A 225 7.36 14.95 -8.60
CA PHE A 225 6.39 16.05 -8.69
C PHE A 225 6.96 17.35 -8.14
N ALA A 226 7.54 17.30 -6.94
CA ALA A 226 8.14 18.47 -6.29
C ALA A 226 9.32 19.04 -7.11
N GLN A 227 10.19 18.20 -7.68
CA GLN A 227 11.35 18.61 -8.48
C GLN A 227 10.95 19.22 -9.83
N SER A 228 9.86 18.75 -10.43
CA SER A 228 9.38 19.17 -11.74
C SER A 228 8.32 20.27 -11.68
N ASP A 229 7.99 20.74 -10.48
CA ASP A 229 6.90 21.67 -10.17
C ASP A 229 5.58 21.22 -10.83
N ILE A 230 5.23 19.94 -10.59
CA ILE A 230 3.99 19.32 -11.04
C ILE A 230 3.06 19.18 -9.84
N ILE A 231 1.81 19.55 -10.03
CA ILE A 231 0.74 19.31 -9.06
C ILE A 231 -0.39 18.59 -9.80
N PRO A 232 -0.62 17.27 -9.53
CA PRO A 232 -1.73 16.54 -10.11
C PRO A 232 -3.07 17.25 -9.87
N THR A 233 -3.99 17.15 -10.80
CA THR A 233 -5.33 17.75 -10.66
C THR A 233 -6.23 16.92 -9.75
N SER A 234 -6.05 15.59 -9.73
CA SER A 234 -6.62 14.67 -8.75
C SER A 234 -5.69 13.48 -8.52
N MET A 235 -5.81 12.78 -7.39
CA MET A 235 -4.97 11.63 -7.09
C MET A 235 -5.62 10.72 -6.04
N ILE A 236 -5.34 9.41 -6.15
CA ILE A 236 -5.70 8.34 -5.21
C ILE A 236 -4.59 7.28 -5.29
N ASP A 237 -4.40 6.49 -4.25
CA ASP A 237 -3.58 5.29 -4.36
C ASP A 237 -4.40 4.09 -4.90
N LEU A 238 -3.71 3.07 -5.42
CA LEU A 238 -4.31 1.86 -5.95
C LEU A 238 -4.31 0.76 -4.87
N SER A 239 -5.34 0.78 -4.03
CA SER A 239 -5.57 -0.19 -2.95
C SER A 239 -6.62 -1.23 -3.31
N ASP A 240 -7.71 -0.84 -4.00
CA ASP A 240 -8.84 -1.70 -4.37
C ASP A 240 -8.80 -2.16 -5.84
N GLY A 241 -7.88 -1.60 -6.62
CA GLY A 241 -7.71 -1.87 -8.05
C GLY A 241 -8.15 -0.71 -8.94
N LEU A 242 -7.54 -0.63 -10.12
CA LEU A 242 -7.70 0.51 -11.03
C LEU A 242 -9.15 0.88 -11.32
N SER A 243 -10.05 -0.10 -11.43
CA SER A 243 -11.48 0.16 -11.71
C SER A 243 -12.16 0.90 -10.57
N SER A 244 -11.98 0.43 -9.34
CA SER A 244 -12.60 1.00 -8.14
C SER A 244 -12.06 2.41 -7.88
N ASP A 245 -10.74 2.54 -7.88
CA ASP A 245 -10.07 3.79 -7.51
C ASP A 245 -10.28 4.88 -8.57
N LEU A 246 -10.34 4.52 -9.88
CA LEU A 246 -10.72 5.43 -10.95
C LEU A 246 -12.17 5.93 -10.81
N LEU A 247 -13.09 5.05 -10.43
CA LEU A 247 -14.49 5.44 -10.21
C LEU A 247 -14.62 6.45 -9.08
N HIS A 248 -13.81 6.34 -8.02
CA HIS A 248 -13.76 7.35 -6.94
C HIS A 248 -13.29 8.73 -7.45
N ILE A 249 -12.26 8.79 -8.28
CA ILE A 249 -11.84 10.05 -8.92
C ILE A 249 -12.97 10.62 -9.77
N CYS A 250 -13.59 9.80 -10.63
CA CYS A 250 -14.64 10.21 -11.54
C CYS A 250 -15.88 10.74 -10.78
N GLU A 251 -16.30 10.01 -9.74
CA GLU A 251 -17.46 10.40 -8.91
C GLU A 251 -17.19 11.72 -8.19
N GLN A 252 -16.04 11.86 -7.49
CA GLN A 252 -15.72 13.06 -6.74
C GLN A 252 -15.41 14.28 -7.61
N SER A 253 -15.01 14.06 -8.86
CA SER A 253 -14.77 15.12 -9.84
C SER A 253 -15.98 15.38 -10.74
N ASN A 254 -17.04 14.56 -10.67
CA ASN A 254 -18.18 14.57 -11.58
C ASN A 254 -17.75 14.53 -13.07
N GLN A 255 -16.90 13.56 -13.41
CA GLN A 255 -16.34 13.36 -14.75
C GLN A 255 -16.51 11.91 -15.21
N GLY A 256 -16.30 11.68 -16.51
CA GLY A 256 -16.08 10.36 -17.10
C GLY A 256 -14.60 10.09 -17.32
N ALA A 257 -14.26 8.86 -17.68
CA ALA A 257 -12.89 8.48 -18.02
C ALA A 257 -12.83 7.48 -19.16
N LEU A 258 -11.77 7.53 -19.94
CA LEU A 258 -11.45 6.56 -20.99
C LEU A 258 -10.04 6.01 -20.74
N ILE A 259 -9.96 4.73 -20.40
CA ILE A 259 -8.70 4.00 -20.22
C ILE A 259 -8.32 3.29 -21.52
N PHE A 260 -7.05 3.31 -21.87
CA PHE A 260 -6.46 2.64 -23.02
C PHE A 260 -5.78 1.34 -22.56
N GLU A 261 -6.36 0.19 -22.91
CA GLU A 261 -5.87 -1.14 -22.50
C GLU A 261 -4.39 -1.32 -22.84
N GLU A 262 -3.97 -0.91 -24.03
CA GLU A 262 -2.61 -1.02 -24.55
C GLU A 262 -1.57 -0.26 -23.73
N ASN A 263 -2.00 0.70 -22.93
CA ASN A 263 -1.12 1.57 -22.14
C ASN A 263 -1.04 1.19 -20.65
N VAL A 264 -1.90 0.27 -20.21
CA VAL A 264 -1.88 -0.17 -18.80
C VAL A 264 -0.60 -0.96 -18.52
N PRO A 265 0.25 -0.50 -17.59
CA PRO A 265 1.55 -1.13 -17.36
C PRO A 265 1.38 -2.41 -16.53
N ILE A 266 1.61 -3.56 -17.15
CA ILE A 266 1.56 -4.87 -16.49
C ILE A 266 2.90 -5.56 -16.70
N ASN A 267 3.56 -5.94 -15.60
CA ASN A 267 4.84 -6.64 -15.64
C ASN A 267 4.76 -7.95 -16.41
N THR A 268 5.81 -8.31 -17.15
CA THR A 268 5.86 -9.55 -17.94
C THR A 268 5.65 -10.80 -17.08
N GLU A 269 6.22 -10.86 -15.86
CA GLU A 269 6.00 -11.97 -14.93
C GLU A 269 4.52 -12.06 -14.55
N ALA A 270 3.87 -10.93 -14.26
CA ALA A 270 2.45 -10.86 -13.94
C ALA A 270 1.58 -11.30 -15.13
N GLN A 271 1.91 -10.89 -16.36
CA GLN A 271 1.22 -11.36 -17.57
C GLN A 271 1.28 -12.88 -17.72
N LEU A 272 2.48 -13.45 -17.57
CA LEU A 272 2.68 -14.89 -17.66
C LEU A 272 1.96 -15.66 -16.54
N LEU A 273 1.95 -15.12 -15.33
CA LEU A 273 1.25 -15.72 -14.20
C LEU A 273 -0.28 -15.67 -14.39
N ALA A 274 -0.83 -14.56 -14.86
CA ALA A 274 -2.24 -14.44 -15.19
C ALA A 274 -2.67 -15.52 -16.21
N ILE A 275 -1.89 -15.71 -17.29
CA ILE A 275 -2.15 -16.74 -18.30
C ILE A 275 -2.12 -18.15 -17.67
N LYS A 276 -1.18 -18.44 -16.76
CA LYS A 276 -1.15 -19.72 -16.03
C LYS A 276 -2.41 -19.97 -15.21
N PHE A 277 -3.07 -18.91 -14.73
CA PHE A 277 -4.35 -18.97 -14.01
C PHE A 277 -5.59 -18.90 -14.91
N ASN A 278 -5.43 -18.87 -16.24
CA ASN A 278 -6.49 -18.61 -17.20
C ASN A 278 -7.23 -17.27 -16.95
N LEU A 279 -6.51 -16.28 -16.46
CA LEU A 279 -6.98 -14.91 -16.26
C LEU A 279 -6.44 -14.01 -17.37
N ASP A 280 -7.26 -13.05 -17.77
CA ASP A 280 -6.77 -11.96 -18.60
C ASP A 280 -5.94 -10.99 -17.75
N PRO A 281 -4.67 -10.69 -18.11
CA PRO A 281 -3.81 -9.78 -17.35
C PRO A 281 -4.46 -8.42 -17.08
N ILE A 282 -5.20 -7.86 -18.04
CA ILE A 282 -5.90 -6.58 -17.84
C ILE A 282 -6.99 -6.68 -16.77
N THR A 283 -7.65 -7.84 -16.65
CA THR A 283 -8.63 -8.06 -15.58
C THR A 283 -7.98 -8.03 -14.19
N ALA A 284 -6.78 -8.59 -14.05
CA ALA A 284 -6.02 -8.52 -12.81
C ALA A 284 -5.61 -7.08 -12.47
N ALA A 285 -5.18 -6.29 -13.46
CA ALA A 285 -4.83 -4.89 -13.26
C ALA A 285 -6.04 -4.00 -12.93
N LEU A 286 -7.19 -4.27 -13.54
CA LEU A 286 -8.42 -3.50 -13.32
C LEU A 286 -9.05 -3.77 -11.94
N ASN A 287 -9.05 -5.02 -11.49
CA ASN A 287 -9.85 -5.45 -10.33
C ASN A 287 -9.00 -6.02 -9.17
N GLY A 288 -7.70 -6.20 -9.37
CA GLY A 288 -6.78 -6.59 -8.32
C GLY A 288 -6.29 -5.37 -7.54
N GLY A 289 -6.35 -5.42 -6.22
CA GLY A 289 -5.86 -4.36 -5.36
C GLY A 289 -4.46 -4.60 -4.81
N GLU A 290 -4.10 -3.81 -3.81
CA GLU A 290 -2.86 -3.89 -3.03
C GLU A 290 -1.56 -3.55 -3.79
N ASP A 291 -1.66 -2.82 -4.91
CA ASP A 291 -0.48 -2.37 -5.66
C ASP A 291 0.21 -1.17 -4.99
N TYR A 292 -0.53 -0.31 -4.27
CA TYR A 292 -0.06 0.89 -3.57
C TYR A 292 0.75 1.85 -4.47
N GLU A 293 0.46 1.81 -5.75
CA GLU A 293 0.88 2.81 -6.74
C GLU A 293 -0.10 3.99 -6.74
N LEU A 294 0.22 5.09 -7.42
CA LEU A 294 -0.67 6.24 -7.51
C LEU A 294 -1.38 6.27 -8.86
N LEU A 295 -2.70 6.46 -8.81
CA LEU A 295 -3.53 6.85 -9.94
C LEU A 295 -3.79 8.35 -9.84
N PHE A 296 -3.48 9.11 -10.89
CA PHE A 296 -3.65 10.55 -10.84
C PHE A 296 -3.96 11.15 -12.22
N THR A 297 -4.46 12.37 -12.18
CA THR A 297 -4.75 13.15 -13.40
C THR A 297 -3.87 14.40 -13.47
N ALA A 298 -3.53 14.80 -14.67
CA ALA A 298 -2.71 15.98 -14.91
C ALA A 298 -3.24 16.74 -16.13
N ASN A 299 -3.15 18.09 -16.09
CA ASN A 299 -3.43 18.94 -17.23
C ASN A 299 -2.43 18.72 -18.39
N ASP A 300 -2.71 19.25 -19.57
CA ASP A 300 -1.86 19.05 -20.75
C ASP A 300 -0.41 19.48 -20.54
N THR A 301 -0.17 20.63 -19.87
CA THR A 301 1.18 21.15 -19.64
C THR A 301 2.02 20.24 -18.78
N ASP A 302 1.45 19.72 -17.69
CA ASP A 302 2.14 18.83 -16.79
C ASP A 302 2.23 17.41 -17.36
N SER A 303 1.24 16.98 -18.16
CA SER A 303 1.28 15.69 -18.85
C SER A 303 2.44 15.59 -19.85
N GLU A 304 2.78 16.67 -20.55
CA GLU A 304 3.95 16.70 -21.41
C GLU A 304 5.26 16.44 -20.64
N LYS A 305 5.42 17.05 -19.45
CA LYS A 305 6.57 16.80 -18.58
C LYS A 305 6.62 15.35 -18.08
N LEU A 306 5.46 14.83 -17.63
CA LEU A 306 5.33 13.48 -17.08
C LEU A 306 5.74 12.38 -18.06
N ARG A 307 5.48 12.54 -19.35
CA ARG A 307 5.87 11.58 -20.39
C ARG A 307 7.39 11.36 -20.51
N PHE A 308 8.19 12.27 -20.01
CA PHE A 308 9.66 12.16 -20.01
C PHE A 308 10.23 11.71 -18.66
N LEU A 309 9.41 11.59 -17.63
CA LEU A 309 9.84 11.13 -16.32
C LEU A 309 9.67 9.59 -16.20
N PRO A 310 10.65 8.87 -15.67
CA PRO A 310 10.55 7.43 -15.51
C PRO A 310 9.55 7.07 -14.42
N GLY A 311 8.85 5.95 -14.62
CA GLY A 311 7.92 5.41 -13.62
C GLY A 311 6.50 5.98 -13.68
N PHE A 312 6.20 6.84 -14.66
CA PHE A 312 4.85 7.34 -14.94
C PHE A 312 4.35 6.78 -16.27
N TYR A 313 3.16 6.23 -16.26
CA TYR A 313 2.54 5.62 -17.43
C TYR A 313 1.23 6.33 -17.73
N HIS A 314 1.13 6.91 -18.93
CA HIS A 314 -0.09 7.52 -19.44
C HIS A 314 -1.05 6.42 -19.88
N ILE A 315 -2.17 6.27 -19.18
CA ILE A 315 -3.12 5.17 -19.41
C ILE A 315 -4.48 5.58 -19.93
N GLY A 316 -4.79 6.87 -20.03
CA GLY A 316 -6.11 7.32 -20.47
C GLY A 316 -6.32 8.82 -20.35
N GLU A 317 -7.56 9.22 -20.46
CA GLU A 317 -8.00 10.60 -20.39
C GLU A 317 -9.33 10.77 -19.63
N ILE A 318 -9.49 11.91 -18.98
CA ILE A 318 -10.75 12.35 -18.36
C ILE A 318 -11.65 12.92 -19.45
N VAL A 319 -12.90 12.47 -19.48
CA VAL A 319 -13.88 12.85 -20.51
C VAL A 319 -15.16 13.41 -19.88
N ASP A 320 -16.05 13.94 -20.73
CA ASP A 320 -17.38 14.42 -20.29
C ASP A 320 -18.13 13.31 -19.50
N PRO A 321 -18.80 13.64 -18.40
CA PRO A 321 -19.50 12.66 -17.55
C PRO A 321 -20.57 11.85 -18.29
N ASN A 322 -21.18 12.40 -19.34
CA ASN A 322 -22.18 11.69 -20.14
C ASN A 322 -21.59 10.48 -20.91
N LEU A 323 -20.28 10.45 -21.11
CA LEU A 323 -19.60 9.33 -21.78
C LEU A 323 -19.38 8.15 -20.81
N GLY A 324 -19.49 8.37 -19.50
CA GLY A 324 -19.25 7.38 -18.45
C GLY A 324 -17.78 6.98 -18.35
N VAL A 325 -17.50 5.92 -17.58
CA VAL A 325 -16.14 5.39 -17.37
C VAL A 325 -15.99 4.12 -18.20
N LYS A 326 -15.01 4.09 -19.11
CA LYS A 326 -14.85 3.00 -20.10
C LYS A 326 -13.40 2.61 -20.30
N LEU A 327 -13.20 1.35 -20.65
CA LEU A 327 -11.97 0.80 -21.20
C LEU A 327 -12.09 0.73 -22.73
N ARG A 328 -11.14 1.28 -23.46
CA ARG A 328 -10.95 1.01 -24.89
C ARG A 328 -10.00 -0.19 -25.02
N SER A 329 -10.54 -1.32 -25.47
CA SER A 329 -9.75 -2.53 -25.66
C SER A 329 -8.81 -2.42 -26.87
N ASN A 330 -7.80 -3.31 -26.92
CA ASN A 330 -6.87 -3.46 -28.06
C ASN A 330 -7.58 -3.68 -29.41
N SER A 331 -8.82 -4.20 -29.40
CA SER A 331 -9.66 -4.33 -30.59
C SER A 331 -10.42 -3.05 -30.98
N GLY A 332 -10.24 -1.95 -30.23
CA GLY A 332 -10.94 -0.68 -30.42
C GLY A 332 -12.39 -0.64 -29.89
N LYS A 333 -12.84 -1.68 -29.18
CA LYS A 333 -14.17 -1.71 -28.55
C LYS A 333 -14.14 -1.01 -27.19
N PHE A 334 -15.28 -0.42 -26.83
CA PHE A 334 -15.46 0.23 -25.54
C PHE A 334 -16.24 -0.68 -24.60
N HIS A 335 -15.70 -0.89 -23.40
CA HIS A 335 -16.32 -1.67 -22.35
C HIS A 335 -16.55 -0.75 -21.14
N PRO A 336 -17.75 -0.72 -20.55
CA PRO A 336 -17.98 0.03 -19.33
C PRO A 336 -17.11 -0.55 -18.19
N ILE A 337 -16.46 0.33 -17.42
CA ILE A 337 -15.74 -0.04 -16.20
C ILE A 337 -16.76 -0.05 -15.06
N THR A 338 -16.79 -1.16 -14.31
CA THR A 338 -17.59 -1.32 -13.09
C THR A 338 -16.67 -1.80 -11.99
N ALA A 339 -16.87 -1.30 -10.76
CA ALA A 339 -16.10 -1.77 -9.63
C ALA A 339 -16.40 -3.26 -9.38
N GLN A 340 -15.36 -4.08 -9.41
CA GLN A 340 -15.38 -5.50 -9.05
C GLN A 340 -14.26 -5.80 -8.04
N GLY A 341 -13.65 -4.74 -7.48
CA GLY A 341 -12.58 -4.82 -6.50
C GLY A 341 -13.04 -5.38 -5.15
N TRP A 342 -12.17 -5.31 -4.16
CA TRP A 342 -12.41 -5.83 -2.82
C TRP A 342 -13.64 -5.15 -2.19
N ASN A 343 -14.55 -5.97 -1.65
CA ASN A 343 -15.68 -5.52 -0.83
C ASN A 343 -15.57 -6.11 0.57
N HIS A 344 -15.56 -5.28 1.58
CA HIS A 344 -15.52 -5.70 3.00
C HIS A 344 -16.83 -6.31 3.51
N PHE A 345 -17.95 -6.11 2.79
CA PHE A 345 -19.29 -6.55 3.22
C PHE A 345 -20.12 -7.05 2.04
#